data_872635d46edb979782da79e675fe3741
#
_entry.id   872635d46edb979782da79e675fe3741
#
_cell.length_a   1.000
_cell.length_b   1.000
_cell.length_c   1.000
_cell.angle_alpha   90.00
_cell.angle_beta   90.00
_cell.angle_gamma   90.00
#
_symmetry.space_group_name_H-M   'P 1'
#
loop_
_entity.id
_entity.type
_entity.pdbx_description
1 polymer ?
#
loop_
_entity_poly.entity_id
_entity_poly.type
_entity_poly.pdbx_seq_one_letter_code
_entity_poly.pdbx_strand_id
1 'polypeptide(L)'
;MADKGVTLGELKERPVTDLQGVSSRKAETLQKIEVRSVLDLITVYPRRYIDRSKQTTIADLTVGEEGMVLVAVSKVATRRMRNRRSLVEVTVKDETGRMKLVFFNQPWRSKQLSEDQELIIFGRLDLYQGNKQMTNPLVDLVGDRTGRIVAVYPQSEVAGVQSWDLDALVAEALRRVMKV
;
A
#
# COMPACT_ATOMS: atom_id res chain seq x y z
N MET A 1 -4.95 -24.01 -33.95
CA MET A 1 -4.01 -22.87 -34.03
C MET A 1 -3.37 -22.75 -32.66
N ALA A 2 -2.07 -22.97 -32.53
CA ALA A 2 -1.40 -22.86 -31.24
C ALA A 2 -1.40 -21.38 -30.83
N ASP A 3 -1.93 -21.12 -29.64
CA ASP A 3 -1.92 -19.82 -28.99
C ASP A 3 -0.45 -19.39 -28.84
N LYS A 4 -0.03 -18.37 -29.57
CA LYS A 4 1.33 -17.84 -29.50
C LYS A 4 1.41 -17.00 -28.21
N GLY A 5 1.81 -17.64 -27.13
CA GLY A 5 2.08 -16.92 -25.87
C GLY A 5 3.04 -15.76 -26.10
N VAL A 6 2.83 -14.66 -25.38
CA VAL A 6 3.71 -13.47 -25.43
C VAL A 6 5.11 -13.85 -24.93
N THR A 7 6.12 -13.54 -25.72
CA THR A 7 7.53 -13.83 -25.37
C THR A 7 8.10 -12.78 -24.43
N LEU A 8 9.13 -13.15 -23.66
CA LEU A 8 9.87 -12.21 -22.80
C LEU A 8 10.48 -11.05 -23.61
N GLY A 9 10.90 -11.30 -24.85
CA GLY A 9 11.43 -10.28 -25.77
C GLY A 9 10.38 -9.23 -26.07
N GLU A 10 9.16 -9.65 -26.43
CA GLU A 10 8.05 -8.74 -26.70
C GLU A 10 7.65 -7.92 -25.46
N LEU A 11 7.69 -8.51 -24.26
CA LEU A 11 7.42 -7.79 -23.01
C LEU A 11 8.49 -6.76 -22.69
N LYS A 12 9.75 -7.02 -23.05
CA LYS A 12 10.86 -6.09 -22.87
C LYS A 12 10.76 -4.88 -23.81
N GLU A 13 10.27 -5.08 -25.02
CA GLU A 13 10.09 -4.00 -26.01
C GLU A 13 8.82 -3.17 -25.74
N ARG A 14 7.84 -3.74 -25.01
CA ARG A 14 6.58 -3.06 -24.70
C ARG A 14 6.74 -2.07 -23.54
N PRO A 15 6.57 -0.75 -23.77
CA PRO A 15 6.73 0.25 -22.72
C PRO A 15 5.57 0.16 -21.70
N VAL A 16 5.83 0.59 -20.46
CA VAL A 16 4.80 0.62 -19.40
C VAL A 16 3.63 1.55 -19.71
N THR A 17 3.81 2.51 -20.61
CA THR A 17 2.76 3.44 -21.06
C THR A 17 1.62 2.75 -21.81
N ASP A 18 1.83 1.54 -22.33
CA ASP A 18 0.80 0.74 -22.99
C ASP A 18 -0.20 0.14 -22.00
N LEU A 19 0.12 0.18 -20.72
CA LEU A 19 -0.77 -0.32 -19.67
C LEU A 19 -1.83 0.71 -19.31
N GLN A 20 -3.04 0.22 -19.07
CA GLN A 20 -4.13 1.08 -18.63
C GLN A 20 -3.84 1.66 -17.24
N GLY A 21 -4.03 2.97 -17.07
CA GLY A 21 -3.76 3.66 -15.79
C GLY A 21 -2.32 4.17 -15.64
N VAL A 22 -1.47 4.03 -16.66
CA VAL A 22 -0.13 4.62 -16.70
C VAL A 22 -0.14 5.89 -17.54
N SER A 23 -0.20 7.05 -16.88
CA SER A 23 0.02 8.35 -17.51
C SER A 23 1.51 8.60 -17.76
N SER A 24 1.86 9.57 -18.63
CA SER A 24 3.26 9.97 -18.86
C SER A 24 3.98 10.34 -17.55
N ARG A 25 3.32 11.06 -16.65
CA ARG A 25 3.86 11.39 -15.33
C ARG A 25 4.12 10.14 -14.46
N LYS A 26 3.26 9.14 -14.54
CA LYS A 26 3.43 7.88 -13.81
C LYS A 26 4.57 7.05 -14.41
N ALA A 27 4.73 7.07 -15.73
CA ALA A 27 5.86 6.43 -16.41
C ALA A 27 7.21 7.06 -16.01
N GLU A 28 7.30 8.39 -15.94
CA GLU A 28 8.50 9.09 -15.42
C GLU A 28 8.82 8.69 -13.98
N THR A 29 7.78 8.52 -13.16
CA THR A 29 7.92 8.06 -11.78
C THR A 29 8.45 6.63 -11.71
N LEU A 30 7.95 5.73 -12.56
CA LEU A 30 8.42 4.34 -12.68
C LEU A 30 9.87 4.26 -13.20
N GLN A 31 10.26 5.13 -14.11
CA GLN A 31 11.66 5.19 -14.60
C GLN A 31 12.67 5.50 -13.50
N LYS A 32 12.28 6.25 -12.46
CA LYS A 32 13.16 6.54 -11.31
C LYS A 32 13.48 5.30 -10.47
N ILE A 33 12.70 4.24 -10.62
CA ILE A 33 12.93 2.93 -9.99
C ILE A 33 13.31 1.87 -11.03
N GLU A 34 13.86 2.31 -12.18
CA GLU A 34 14.35 1.48 -13.30
C GLU A 34 13.29 0.64 -14.00
N VAL A 35 12.00 0.92 -13.83
CA VAL A 35 10.89 0.25 -14.51
C VAL A 35 10.51 1.04 -15.76
N ARG A 36 10.83 0.52 -16.94
CA ARG A 36 10.59 1.15 -18.25
C ARG A 36 9.67 0.33 -19.14
N SER A 37 9.79 -0.99 -19.06
CA SER A 37 9.04 -1.95 -19.87
C SER A 37 8.04 -2.74 -19.03
N VAL A 38 7.11 -3.42 -19.71
CA VAL A 38 6.17 -4.34 -19.06
C VAL A 38 6.93 -5.48 -18.40
N LEU A 39 8.06 -5.95 -18.99
CA LEU A 39 8.89 -6.96 -18.39
C LEU A 39 9.51 -6.48 -17.08
N ASP A 40 10.08 -5.27 -17.06
CA ASP A 40 10.64 -4.71 -15.83
C ASP A 40 9.59 -4.65 -14.73
N LEU A 41 8.36 -4.23 -15.07
CA LEU A 41 7.27 -4.09 -14.11
C LEU A 41 6.88 -5.44 -13.48
N ILE A 42 6.69 -6.49 -14.28
CA ILE A 42 6.30 -7.82 -13.76
C ILE A 42 7.44 -8.54 -13.03
N THR A 43 8.68 -8.10 -13.24
CA THR A 43 9.87 -8.62 -12.55
C THR A 43 10.25 -7.80 -11.30
N VAL A 44 9.50 -6.76 -10.94
CA VAL A 44 9.68 -6.08 -9.65
C VAL A 44 9.31 -7.03 -8.53
N TYR A 45 10.30 -7.43 -7.73
CA TYR A 45 10.07 -8.36 -6.62
C TYR A 45 9.46 -7.65 -5.41
N PRO A 46 8.37 -8.18 -4.83
CA PRO A 46 7.85 -7.72 -3.55
C PRO A 46 8.91 -7.92 -2.44
N ARG A 47 8.97 -6.99 -1.49
CA ARG A 47 9.82 -7.17 -0.30
C ARG A 47 9.28 -8.26 0.62
N ARG A 48 7.96 -8.41 0.67
CA ARG A 48 7.24 -9.41 1.46
C ARG A 48 5.83 -9.60 0.95
N TYR A 49 5.20 -10.67 1.39
CA TYR A 49 3.78 -10.93 1.20
C TYR A 49 3.05 -10.82 2.53
N ILE A 50 1.86 -10.24 2.52
CA ILE A 50 0.98 -10.14 3.68
C ILE A 50 -0.22 -11.04 3.44
N ASP A 51 -0.41 -12.01 4.34
CA ASP A 51 -1.60 -12.85 4.36
C ASP A 51 -2.75 -12.10 5.06
N ARG A 52 -3.69 -11.58 4.29
CA ARG A 52 -4.84 -10.83 4.80
C ARG A 52 -6.01 -11.71 5.27
N SER A 53 -5.87 -13.02 5.22
CA SER A 53 -6.86 -13.93 5.79
C SER A 53 -6.82 -13.96 7.32
N LYS A 54 -5.70 -13.53 7.92
CA LYS A 54 -5.49 -13.54 9.38
C LYS A 54 -5.72 -12.14 9.96
N GLN A 55 -6.99 -11.79 10.15
CA GLN A 55 -7.36 -10.58 10.88
C GLN A 55 -7.36 -10.86 12.38
N THR A 56 -6.91 -9.88 13.16
CA THR A 56 -6.99 -9.88 14.63
C THR A 56 -7.73 -8.63 15.10
N THR A 57 -7.94 -8.49 16.39
CA THR A 57 -8.57 -7.31 17.01
C THR A 57 -7.52 -6.37 17.61
N ILE A 58 -7.88 -5.13 17.91
CA ILE A 58 -6.98 -4.18 18.60
C ILE A 58 -6.55 -4.73 19.97
N ALA A 59 -7.45 -5.44 20.68
CA ALA A 59 -7.13 -6.03 21.98
C ALA A 59 -6.05 -7.11 21.88
N ASP A 60 -6.15 -7.95 20.85
CA ASP A 60 -5.29 -9.14 20.68
C ASP A 60 -3.93 -8.83 20.01
N LEU A 61 -3.73 -7.58 19.56
CA LEU A 61 -2.45 -7.17 19.03
C LEU A 61 -1.35 -7.24 20.09
N THR A 62 -0.24 -7.91 19.76
CA THR A 62 0.94 -8.03 20.60
C THR A 62 1.92 -6.88 20.32
N VAL A 63 2.38 -6.21 21.38
CA VAL A 63 3.37 -5.13 21.29
C VAL A 63 4.70 -5.67 20.73
N GLY A 64 5.24 -4.96 19.74
CA GLY A 64 6.48 -5.34 19.06
C GLY A 64 6.27 -6.28 17.87
N GLU A 65 5.07 -6.83 17.66
CA GLU A 65 4.74 -7.70 16.53
C GLU A 65 3.96 -6.96 15.44
N GLU A 66 3.98 -7.51 14.23
CA GLU A 66 3.15 -7.04 13.14
C GLU A 66 1.77 -7.72 13.20
N GLY A 67 0.73 -6.94 13.01
CA GLY A 67 -0.65 -7.43 12.98
C GLY A 67 -1.50 -6.70 11.96
N MET A 68 -2.60 -7.36 11.60
CA MET A 68 -3.59 -6.82 10.68
C MET A 68 -4.94 -6.72 11.36
N VAL A 69 -5.54 -5.53 11.30
CA VAL A 69 -6.80 -5.24 11.98
C VAL A 69 -7.75 -4.50 11.04
N LEU A 70 -9.03 -4.89 11.09
CA LEU A 70 -10.12 -4.12 10.52
C LEU A 70 -10.57 -3.09 11.56
N VAL A 71 -10.58 -1.81 11.20
CA VAL A 71 -10.88 -0.70 12.10
C VAL A 71 -11.72 0.37 11.42
N ALA A 72 -12.45 1.15 12.21
CA ALA A 72 -13.11 2.37 11.76
C ALA A 72 -12.33 3.61 12.22
N VAL A 73 -12.24 4.63 11.36
CA VAL A 73 -11.62 5.92 11.69
C VAL A 73 -12.54 6.67 12.64
N SER A 74 -12.02 7.09 13.81
CA SER A 74 -12.74 7.93 14.76
C SER A 74 -12.38 9.40 14.66
N LYS A 75 -11.14 9.73 14.26
CA LYS A 75 -10.66 11.11 14.18
C LYS A 75 -9.42 11.20 13.33
N VAL A 76 -9.32 12.26 12.54
CA VAL A 76 -8.12 12.61 11.79
C VAL A 76 -7.59 13.96 12.25
N ALA A 77 -6.32 14.04 12.63
CA ALA A 77 -5.66 15.26 13.07
C ALA A 77 -4.33 15.45 12.33
N THR A 78 -4.07 16.67 11.89
CA THR A 78 -2.80 17.03 11.23
C THR A 78 -2.03 18.01 12.11
N ARG A 79 -0.76 17.73 12.36
CA ARG A 79 0.16 18.62 13.08
C ARG A 79 1.35 18.96 12.21
N ARG A 80 1.74 20.22 12.18
CA ARG A 80 3.02 20.65 11.61
C ARG A 80 4.09 20.63 12.68
N MET A 81 5.18 19.91 12.41
CA MET A 81 6.36 19.89 13.29
C MET A 81 7.30 21.05 12.96
N ARG A 82 8.16 21.44 13.94
CA ARG A 82 9.12 22.55 13.81
C ARG A 82 10.01 22.46 12.56
N ASN A 83 10.32 21.27 12.07
CA ASN A 83 11.24 21.02 10.94
C ASN A 83 10.51 20.93 9.58
N ARG A 84 9.39 21.61 9.36
CA ARG A 84 8.54 21.52 8.15
C ARG A 84 8.02 20.11 7.84
N ARG A 85 8.20 19.15 8.74
CA ARG A 85 7.64 17.81 8.62
C ARG A 85 6.17 17.82 9.00
N SER A 86 5.37 17.08 8.25
CA SER A 86 3.97 16.87 8.58
C SER A 86 3.79 15.59 9.39
N LEU A 87 2.92 15.65 10.37
CA LEU A 87 2.47 14.50 11.15
C LEU A 87 0.96 14.41 11.00
N VAL A 88 0.47 13.29 10.51
CA VAL A 88 -0.96 12.97 10.50
C VAL A 88 -1.20 11.89 11.54
N GLU A 89 -2.02 12.21 12.53
CA GLU A 89 -2.48 11.27 13.56
C GLU A 89 -3.93 10.86 13.22
N VAL A 90 -4.17 9.58 13.12
CA VAL A 90 -5.51 9.02 12.91
C VAL A 90 -5.85 8.14 14.11
N THR A 91 -6.93 8.46 14.80
CA THR A 91 -7.45 7.59 15.84
C THR A 91 -8.41 6.61 15.18
N VAL A 92 -8.19 5.33 15.42
CA VAL A 92 -9.03 4.24 14.91
C VAL A 92 -9.57 3.42 16.07
N LYS A 93 -10.69 2.74 15.82
CA LYS A 93 -11.37 1.88 16.79
C LYS A 93 -11.89 0.61 16.10
N ASP A 94 -11.97 -0.45 16.89
CA ASP A 94 -12.83 -1.60 16.65
C ASP A 94 -13.74 -1.84 17.87
N GLU A 95 -14.41 -2.98 17.94
CA GLU A 95 -15.28 -3.35 19.08
C GLU A 95 -14.47 -3.58 20.36
N THR A 96 -13.15 -3.83 20.26
CA THR A 96 -12.30 -4.24 21.38
C THR A 96 -11.43 -3.13 21.95
N GLY A 97 -11.24 -2.03 21.19
CA GLY A 97 -10.40 -0.96 21.66
C GLY A 97 -10.19 0.21 20.70
N ARG A 98 -9.21 1.02 21.05
CA ARG A 98 -8.75 2.18 20.24
C ARG A 98 -7.25 2.20 20.15
N MET A 99 -6.74 2.69 19.03
CA MET A 99 -5.31 2.91 18.83
C MET A 99 -5.06 4.10 17.92
N LYS A 100 -3.80 4.54 17.86
CA LYS A 100 -3.37 5.63 16.99
C LYS A 100 -2.58 5.09 15.80
N LEU A 101 -2.85 5.64 14.63
CA LEU A 101 -2.00 5.51 13.46
C LEU A 101 -1.27 6.84 13.28
N VAL A 102 0.04 6.78 13.13
CA VAL A 102 0.89 7.97 12.97
C VAL A 102 1.60 7.90 11.65
N PHE A 103 1.38 8.92 10.81
CA PHE A 103 2.01 9.03 9.49
C PHE A 103 2.95 10.21 9.44
N PHE A 104 4.24 9.92 9.28
CA PHE A 104 5.28 10.94 9.11
C PHE A 104 5.44 11.27 7.62
N ASN A 105 5.52 12.57 7.31
CA ASN A 105 5.72 13.09 5.95
C ASN A 105 4.68 12.63 4.92
N GLN A 106 3.46 12.30 5.37
CA GLN A 106 2.36 11.86 4.52
C GLN A 106 1.12 12.78 4.68
N PRO A 107 1.21 14.09 4.35
CA PRO A 107 0.11 15.03 4.56
C PRO A 107 -1.15 14.69 3.76
N TRP A 108 -1.01 13.94 2.65
CA TRP A 108 -2.16 13.51 1.84
C TRP A 108 -3.08 12.53 2.57
N ARG A 109 -2.59 11.83 3.60
CA ARG A 109 -3.40 10.89 4.40
C ARG A 109 -4.58 11.59 5.07
N SER A 110 -4.43 12.85 5.49
CA SER A 110 -5.53 13.60 6.08
C SER A 110 -6.68 13.92 5.12
N LYS A 111 -6.40 13.86 3.80
CA LYS A 111 -7.42 14.04 2.76
C LYS A 111 -8.00 12.72 2.27
N GLN A 112 -7.26 11.64 2.45
CA GLN A 112 -7.64 10.30 2.03
C GLN A 112 -8.52 9.59 3.06
N LEU A 113 -8.31 9.90 4.34
CA LEU A 113 -8.98 9.24 5.46
C LEU A 113 -10.03 10.17 6.06
N SER A 114 -11.25 9.69 6.19
CA SER A 114 -12.39 10.40 6.77
C SER A 114 -12.96 9.64 7.96
N GLU A 115 -13.67 10.37 8.85
CA GLU A 115 -14.36 9.76 9.99
C GLU A 115 -15.39 8.73 9.52
N ASP A 116 -15.58 7.69 10.34
CA ASP A 116 -16.42 6.51 10.11
C ASP A 116 -16.03 5.62 8.92
N GLN A 117 -14.92 5.90 8.26
CA GLN A 117 -14.40 5.07 7.19
C GLN A 117 -13.78 3.79 7.74
N GLU A 118 -14.15 2.63 7.19
CA GLU A 118 -13.54 1.36 7.52
C GLU A 118 -12.23 1.15 6.75
N LEU A 119 -11.22 0.69 7.47
CA LEU A 119 -9.87 0.46 6.99
C LEU A 119 -9.37 -0.90 7.42
N ILE A 120 -8.60 -1.55 6.55
CA ILE A 120 -7.69 -2.62 6.95
C ILE A 120 -6.31 -1.99 7.13
N ILE A 121 -5.76 -2.13 8.31
CA ILE A 121 -4.42 -1.66 8.63
C ILE A 121 -3.50 -2.84 8.89
N PHE A 122 -2.24 -2.72 8.46
CA PHE A 122 -1.19 -3.68 8.76
C PHE A 122 0.07 -2.93 9.18
N GLY A 123 0.63 -3.30 10.32
CA GLY A 123 1.84 -2.68 10.83
C GLY A 123 2.30 -3.30 12.14
N ARG A 124 3.45 -2.82 12.62
CA ARG A 124 3.97 -3.19 13.92
C ARG A 124 3.27 -2.35 14.99
N LEU A 125 2.81 -3.03 16.03
CA LEU A 125 2.25 -2.37 17.20
C LEU A 125 3.36 -1.92 18.15
N ASP A 126 3.36 -0.64 18.50
CA ASP A 126 4.22 -0.04 19.52
C ASP A 126 3.37 0.59 20.63
N LEU A 127 3.99 0.85 21.77
CA LEU A 127 3.40 1.67 22.85
C LEU A 127 4.09 3.04 22.88
N TYR A 128 3.30 4.09 22.77
CA TYR A 128 3.78 5.45 22.95
C TYR A 128 2.97 6.16 24.04
N GLN A 129 3.63 6.56 25.12
CA GLN A 129 2.99 7.16 26.29
C GLN A 129 1.79 6.33 26.82
N GLY A 130 1.97 5.00 26.88
CA GLY A 130 0.94 4.07 27.34
C GLY A 130 -0.20 3.77 26.35
N ASN A 131 -0.19 4.37 25.17
CA ASN A 131 -1.21 4.14 24.15
C ASN A 131 -0.70 3.23 23.04
N LYS A 132 -1.54 2.32 22.57
CA LYS A 132 -1.29 1.51 21.38
C LYS A 132 -1.15 2.40 20.15
N GLN A 133 -0.08 2.22 19.38
CA GLN A 133 0.22 3.01 18.19
C GLN A 133 0.84 2.16 17.09
N MET A 134 0.51 2.45 15.83
CA MET A 134 1.28 1.98 14.67
C MET A 134 1.86 3.17 13.92
N THR A 135 3.14 3.08 13.56
CA THR A 135 3.86 4.14 12.82
C THR A 135 3.98 3.76 11.35
N ASN A 136 3.51 4.64 10.46
CA ASN A 136 3.47 4.43 9.01
C ASN A 136 2.91 3.05 8.61
N PRO A 137 1.76 2.62 9.17
CA PRO A 137 1.17 1.34 8.78
C PRO A 137 0.75 1.36 7.30
N LEU A 138 0.64 0.17 6.73
CA LEU A 138 -0.08 0.01 5.48
C LEU A 138 -1.57 0.16 5.76
N VAL A 139 -2.25 0.90 4.90
CA VAL A 139 -3.68 1.18 5.03
C VAL A 139 -4.36 0.89 3.72
N ASP A 140 -5.40 0.07 3.76
CA ASP A 140 -6.30 -0.15 2.63
C ASP A 140 -7.73 0.21 3.01
N LEU A 141 -8.44 0.77 2.05
CA LEU A 141 -9.87 1.00 2.15
C LEU A 141 -10.60 -0.35 2.02
N VAL A 142 -11.58 -0.59 2.88
CA VAL A 142 -12.42 -1.79 2.80
C VAL A 142 -13.21 -1.75 1.49
N GLY A 143 -13.13 -2.78 0.69
CA GLY A 143 -13.89 -2.88 -0.54
C GLY A 143 -13.45 -4.01 -1.48
N ASP A 144 -12.17 -4.12 -1.82
CA ASP A 144 -11.78 -4.98 -2.95
C ASP A 144 -10.76 -6.11 -2.65
N ARG A 145 -10.12 -6.14 -1.47
CA ARG A 145 -8.91 -6.95 -1.28
C ARG A 145 -8.81 -7.74 0.03
N THR A 146 -9.94 -7.94 0.72
CA THR A 146 -9.99 -8.79 1.92
C THR A 146 -9.83 -10.27 1.56
N GLY A 147 -9.09 -11.01 2.38
CA GLY A 147 -8.94 -12.47 2.23
C GLY A 147 -7.90 -12.91 1.20
N ARG A 148 -7.01 -12.01 0.73
CA ARG A 148 -5.93 -12.34 -0.22
C ARG A 148 -4.54 -12.14 0.38
N ILE A 149 -3.59 -12.92 -0.13
CA ILE A 149 -2.16 -12.61 0.03
C ILE A 149 -1.85 -11.41 -0.86
N VAL A 150 -1.31 -10.34 -0.27
CA VAL A 150 -0.96 -9.11 -0.98
C VAL A 150 0.55 -8.91 -0.98
N ALA A 151 1.08 -8.62 -2.15
CA ALA A 151 2.48 -8.28 -2.33
C ALA A 151 2.76 -6.85 -1.82
N VAL A 152 3.79 -6.70 -1.00
CA VAL A 152 4.30 -5.40 -0.55
C VAL A 152 5.55 -5.06 -1.33
N TYR A 153 5.42 -4.14 -2.26
CA TYR A 153 6.53 -3.67 -3.10
C TYR A 153 7.38 -2.60 -2.39
N PRO A 154 8.64 -2.43 -2.82
CA PRO A 154 9.47 -1.33 -2.35
C PRO A 154 8.78 0.02 -2.58
N GLN A 155 8.68 0.80 -1.52
CA GLN A 155 8.21 2.19 -1.63
C GLN A 155 9.40 3.11 -1.83
N SER A 156 9.28 4.08 -2.70
CA SER A 156 10.27 5.13 -2.88
C SER A 156 9.61 6.48 -2.65
N GLU A 157 9.85 7.08 -1.50
CA GLU A 157 9.38 8.45 -1.19
C GLU A 157 9.96 9.46 -2.19
N VAL A 158 11.23 9.27 -2.58
CA VAL A 158 11.93 10.14 -3.55
C VAL A 158 11.33 10.03 -4.95
N ALA A 159 10.95 8.81 -5.36
CA ALA A 159 10.32 8.58 -6.66
C ALA A 159 8.80 8.83 -6.62
N GLY A 160 8.17 8.88 -5.45
CA GLY A 160 6.72 9.01 -5.30
C GLY A 160 5.95 7.76 -5.72
N VAL A 161 6.58 6.58 -5.65
CA VAL A 161 5.97 5.28 -5.94
C VAL A 161 5.49 4.63 -4.66
N GLN A 162 4.23 4.23 -4.64
CA GLN A 162 3.60 3.54 -3.52
C GLN A 162 3.44 2.04 -3.84
N SER A 163 3.47 1.20 -2.81
CA SER A 163 3.37 -0.25 -2.98
C SER A 163 2.07 -0.68 -3.68
N TRP A 164 0.94 -0.07 -3.34
CA TRP A 164 -0.35 -0.39 -3.97
C TRP A 164 -0.45 0.04 -5.44
N ASP A 165 0.27 1.11 -5.85
CA ASP A 165 0.36 1.51 -7.24
C ASP A 165 1.07 0.43 -8.07
N LEU A 166 2.18 -0.11 -7.55
CA LEU A 166 2.90 -1.19 -8.19
C LEU A 166 2.07 -2.48 -8.22
N ASP A 167 1.42 -2.85 -7.11
CA ASP A 167 0.56 -4.04 -7.05
C ASP A 167 -0.56 -3.98 -8.10
N ALA A 168 -1.23 -2.83 -8.22
CA ALA A 168 -2.27 -2.64 -9.22
C ALA A 168 -1.75 -2.72 -10.67
N LEU A 169 -0.58 -2.12 -10.93
CA LEU A 169 0.03 -2.14 -12.27
C LEU A 169 0.56 -3.53 -12.64
N VAL A 170 1.19 -4.24 -11.71
CA VAL A 170 1.64 -5.62 -11.91
C VAL A 170 0.45 -6.54 -12.18
N ALA A 171 -0.64 -6.41 -11.41
CA ALA A 171 -1.86 -7.17 -11.63
C ALA A 171 -2.47 -6.89 -13.02
N GLU A 172 -2.50 -5.63 -13.47
CA GLU A 172 -2.98 -5.26 -14.82
C GLU A 172 -2.06 -5.81 -15.91
N ALA A 173 -0.73 -5.72 -15.72
CA ALA A 173 0.25 -6.26 -16.66
C ALA A 173 0.08 -7.78 -16.82
N LEU A 174 0.03 -8.53 -15.71
CA LEU A 174 -0.18 -9.98 -15.71
C LEU A 174 -1.51 -10.36 -16.36
N ARG A 175 -2.61 -9.64 -16.07
CA ARG A 175 -3.91 -9.88 -16.68
C ARG A 175 -3.87 -9.76 -18.19
N ARG A 176 -3.10 -8.81 -18.74
CA ARG A 176 -2.95 -8.62 -20.19
C ARG A 176 -2.05 -9.68 -20.83
N VAL A 177 -0.99 -10.06 -20.12
CA VAL A 177 -0.08 -11.12 -20.60
C VAL A 177 -0.76 -12.49 -20.60
N MET A 178 -1.61 -12.78 -19.62
CA MET A 178 -2.34 -14.06 -19.50
C MET A 178 -3.62 -14.15 -20.32
N LYS A 179 -4.08 -13.07 -20.96
CA LYS A 179 -5.27 -13.04 -21.84
C LYS A 179 -4.95 -13.28 -23.32
N VAL A 180 -3.72 -13.70 -23.62
CA VAL A 180 -3.30 -14.01 -24.98
C VAL A 180 -3.45 -15.51 -25.26
#